data_0b1cf9c06b537c1d86aa1227f1f88e9b
#
_entry.id   0b1cf9c06b537c1d86aa1227f1f88e9b
#
_cell.length_a   1.000
_cell.length_b   1.000
_cell.length_c   1.000
_cell.angle_alpha   90.00
_cell.angle_beta   90.00
_cell.angle_gamma   90.00
#
_symmetry.space_group_name_H-M   'P 1'
#
loop_
_entity.id
_entity.type
_entity.pdbx_description
1 polymer ?
#
loop_
_entity_poly.entity_id
_entity_poly.type
_entity_poly.pdbx_seq_one_letter_code
_entity_poly.pdbx_strand_id
1 'polypeptide(L)'
;MPRSYSPRLSFTTKGNVMKQVLSYFAAILNVTIAVAIVAFGIFAVSETKAKIRLADISHEDFICLQENIYFEAANQDVEGQAAVAWVTLNRMEHETYPDTVCGVVKQAKLDTDGKPKKYKCQFSWYCDGKPDEIGESKVAQRAWEDANIVAQSTLVAWAKKHRDSVGGAIMYHADYVNPYWVDAYHLTKKVGDHLFYKD
;
A
#
# COMPACT_ATOMS: atom_id res chain seq x y z
N MET A 1 58.15 -63.77 -35.92
CA MET A 1 56.65 -63.65 -35.99
C MET A 1 56.24 -62.60 -35.01
N PRO A 2 55.74 -61.43 -35.44
CA PRO A 2 55.25 -60.37 -34.50
C PRO A 2 53.79 -60.63 -34.15
N ARG A 3 53.49 -60.59 -32.86
CA ARG A 3 52.09 -60.64 -32.32
C ARG A 3 51.39 -59.34 -32.60
N SER A 4 50.28 -59.45 -33.33
CA SER A 4 49.35 -58.36 -33.58
C SER A 4 48.61 -58.04 -32.30
N TYR A 5 48.78 -56.79 -31.77
CA TYR A 5 48.06 -56.24 -30.65
C TYR A 5 46.77 -55.60 -31.21
N SER A 6 45.62 -56.17 -30.88
CA SER A 6 44.32 -55.59 -31.18
C SER A 6 43.79 -54.86 -30.00
N PRO A 7 43.53 -53.51 -30.05
CA PRO A 7 42.94 -52.80 -28.94
C PRO A 7 41.44 -53.10 -28.85
N ARG A 8 41.01 -53.73 -27.76
CA ARG A 8 39.60 -53.85 -27.43
C ARG A 8 39.09 -52.49 -27.02
N LEU A 9 38.31 -51.78 -27.84
CA LEU A 9 37.53 -50.62 -27.51
C LEU A 9 36.45 -51.05 -26.52
N SER A 10 36.55 -50.61 -25.26
CA SER A 10 35.55 -50.87 -24.23
C SER A 10 34.31 -50.00 -24.45
N PHE A 11 33.18 -50.60 -24.74
CA PHE A 11 31.87 -49.97 -24.94
C PHE A 11 31.18 -49.48 -23.63
N THR A 12 31.91 -49.42 -22.52
CA THR A 12 31.37 -49.07 -21.19
C THR A 12 31.22 -47.56 -20.90
N THR A 13 31.78 -46.71 -21.75
CA THR A 13 31.79 -45.25 -21.48
C THR A 13 30.48 -44.55 -21.84
N LYS A 14 29.73 -44.95 -22.87
CA LYS A 14 28.48 -44.30 -23.30
C LYS A 14 27.35 -44.46 -22.27
N GLY A 15 27.21 -45.62 -21.63
CA GLY A 15 26.17 -45.86 -20.63
C GLY A 15 26.36 -45.03 -19.33
N ASN A 16 27.60 -44.78 -18.95
CA ASN A 16 27.90 -43.99 -17.76
C ASN A 16 27.66 -42.48 -17.99
N VAL A 17 27.98 -41.97 -19.19
CA VAL A 17 27.70 -40.57 -19.55
C VAL A 17 26.20 -40.32 -19.59
N MET A 18 25.41 -41.22 -20.18
CA MET A 18 23.95 -41.09 -20.22
C MET A 18 23.32 -41.09 -18.82
N LYS A 19 23.77 -41.93 -17.90
CA LYS A 19 23.31 -41.95 -16.51
C LYS A 19 23.66 -40.65 -15.76
N GLN A 20 24.86 -40.11 -15.98
CA GLN A 20 25.25 -38.83 -15.43
C GLN A 20 24.36 -37.68 -15.96
N VAL A 21 24.14 -37.61 -17.25
CA VAL A 21 23.27 -36.61 -17.86
C VAL A 21 21.85 -36.69 -17.28
N LEU A 22 21.25 -37.86 -17.17
CA LEU A 22 19.94 -38.07 -16.60
C LEU A 22 19.89 -37.65 -15.10
N SER A 23 20.97 -37.93 -14.34
CA SER A 23 21.04 -37.52 -12.92
C SER A 23 21.11 -35.99 -12.76
N TYR A 24 21.81 -35.28 -13.64
CA TYR A 24 21.86 -33.84 -13.67
C TYR A 24 20.47 -33.23 -14.00
N PHE A 25 19.76 -33.78 -15.00
CA PHE A 25 18.42 -33.34 -15.32
C PHE A 25 17.43 -33.57 -14.16
N ALA A 26 17.52 -34.74 -13.51
CA ALA A 26 16.70 -35.03 -12.32
C ALA A 26 17.01 -34.04 -11.14
N ALA A 27 18.29 -33.73 -10.91
CA ALA A 27 18.70 -32.79 -9.91
C ALA A 27 18.19 -31.36 -10.20
N ILE A 28 18.32 -30.91 -11.46
CA ILE A 28 17.80 -29.59 -11.88
C ILE A 28 16.27 -29.54 -11.70
N LEU A 29 15.56 -30.60 -12.14
CA LEU A 29 14.10 -30.67 -11.99
C LEU A 29 13.67 -30.60 -10.52
N ASN A 30 14.35 -31.32 -9.63
CA ASN A 30 14.06 -31.28 -8.20
C ASN A 30 14.30 -29.90 -7.59
N VAL A 31 15.38 -29.21 -7.98
CA VAL A 31 15.67 -27.84 -7.54
C VAL A 31 14.59 -26.88 -8.04
N THR A 32 14.20 -26.98 -9.30
CA THR A 32 13.15 -26.09 -9.86
C THR A 32 11.80 -26.31 -9.18
N ILE A 33 11.42 -27.56 -8.88
CA ILE A 33 10.20 -27.88 -8.13
C ILE A 33 10.28 -27.30 -6.70
N ALA A 34 11.41 -27.49 -6.01
CA ALA A 34 11.58 -26.96 -4.67
C ALA A 34 11.48 -25.43 -4.63
N VAL A 35 12.10 -24.74 -5.58
CA VAL A 35 11.99 -23.27 -5.71
C VAL A 35 10.55 -22.85 -5.99
N ALA A 36 9.84 -23.55 -6.86
CA ALA A 36 8.44 -23.26 -7.16
C ALA A 36 7.54 -23.43 -5.92
N ILE A 37 7.74 -24.49 -5.13
CA ILE A 37 6.98 -24.74 -3.88
C ILE A 37 7.24 -23.62 -2.87
N VAL A 38 8.50 -23.21 -2.68
CA VAL A 38 8.86 -22.13 -1.77
C VAL A 38 8.25 -20.79 -2.22
N ALA A 39 8.34 -20.48 -3.52
CA ALA A 39 7.76 -19.26 -4.08
C ALA A 39 6.23 -19.22 -3.89
N PHE A 40 5.55 -20.35 -4.15
CA PHE A 40 4.10 -20.47 -3.93
C PHE A 40 3.74 -20.32 -2.44
N GLY A 41 4.52 -20.92 -1.56
CA GLY A 41 4.34 -20.78 -0.10
C GLY A 41 4.48 -19.34 0.38
N ILE A 42 5.50 -18.61 -0.11
CA ILE A 42 5.70 -17.19 0.21
C ILE A 42 4.53 -16.35 -0.30
N PHE A 43 4.07 -16.60 -1.52
CA PHE A 43 2.92 -15.90 -2.09
C PHE A 43 1.64 -16.13 -1.26
N ALA A 44 1.34 -17.39 -0.93
CA ALA A 44 0.16 -17.74 -0.13
C ALA A 44 0.19 -17.09 1.27
N VAL A 45 1.34 -17.04 1.94
CA VAL A 45 1.51 -16.35 3.24
C VAL A 45 1.29 -14.85 3.10
N SER A 46 1.80 -14.23 2.03
CA SER A 46 1.61 -12.80 1.77
C SER A 46 0.14 -12.44 1.58
N GLU A 47 -0.60 -13.20 0.76
CA GLU A 47 -2.05 -12.98 0.55
C GLU A 47 -2.86 -13.17 1.84
N THR A 48 -2.51 -14.18 2.65
CA THR A 48 -3.18 -14.41 3.94
C THR A 48 -2.97 -13.24 4.89
N LYS A 49 -1.75 -12.71 5.02
CA LYS A 49 -1.45 -11.53 5.85
C LYS A 49 -2.20 -10.29 5.38
N ALA A 50 -2.25 -10.05 4.07
CA ALA A 50 -3.01 -8.94 3.51
C ALA A 50 -4.51 -9.05 3.83
N LYS A 51 -5.07 -10.25 3.72
CA LYS A 51 -6.49 -10.51 4.07
C LYS A 51 -6.78 -10.25 5.55
N ILE A 52 -5.88 -10.63 6.46
CA ILE A 52 -6.00 -10.35 7.89
C ILE A 52 -5.99 -8.84 8.13
N ARG A 53 -5.02 -8.09 7.58
CA ARG A 53 -4.96 -6.63 7.74
C ARG A 53 -6.21 -5.91 7.21
N LEU A 54 -6.77 -6.36 6.09
CA LEU A 54 -8.03 -5.80 5.58
C LEU A 54 -9.24 -6.11 6.47
N ALA A 55 -9.22 -7.26 7.17
CA ALA A 55 -10.28 -7.61 8.11
C ALA A 55 -10.27 -6.74 9.38
N ASP A 56 -9.14 -6.09 9.69
CA ASP A 56 -9.02 -5.15 10.80
C ASP A 56 -9.64 -3.77 10.47
N ILE A 57 -9.88 -3.48 9.18
CA ILE A 57 -10.56 -2.25 8.73
C ILE A 57 -12.07 -2.47 8.79
N SER A 58 -12.74 -1.73 9.64
CA SER A 58 -14.20 -1.77 9.73
C SER A 58 -14.86 -1.14 8.49
N HIS A 59 -16.14 -1.44 8.29
CA HIS A 59 -16.93 -0.76 7.25
C HIS A 59 -17.00 0.75 7.51
N GLU A 60 -17.09 1.16 8.78
CA GLU A 60 -17.08 2.58 9.16
C GLU A 60 -15.75 3.24 8.81
N ASP A 61 -14.62 2.59 9.10
CA ASP A 61 -13.29 3.09 8.71
C ASP A 61 -13.15 3.25 7.20
N PHE A 62 -13.69 2.31 6.43
CA PHE A 62 -13.72 2.44 4.98
C PHE A 62 -14.50 3.68 4.52
N ILE A 63 -15.68 3.92 5.10
CA ILE A 63 -16.50 5.11 4.79
C ILE A 63 -15.77 6.39 5.21
N CYS A 64 -15.17 6.43 6.39
CA CYS A 64 -14.37 7.59 6.82
C CYS A 64 -13.20 7.89 5.86
N LEU A 65 -12.52 6.85 5.33
CA LEU A 65 -11.47 7.05 4.34
C LEU A 65 -12.01 7.63 3.03
N GLN A 66 -13.13 7.11 2.55
CA GLN A 66 -13.80 7.60 1.34
C GLN A 66 -14.27 9.05 1.51
N GLU A 67 -14.89 9.39 2.65
CA GLU A 67 -15.29 10.76 2.98
C GLU A 67 -14.09 11.70 2.96
N ASN A 68 -12.99 11.29 3.60
CA ASN A 68 -11.80 12.12 3.65
C ASN A 68 -11.19 12.37 2.27
N ILE A 69 -11.12 11.36 1.41
CA ILE A 69 -10.67 11.51 0.01
C ILE A 69 -11.60 12.48 -0.74
N TYR A 70 -12.91 12.32 -0.58
CA TYR A 70 -13.90 13.16 -1.25
C TYR A 70 -13.78 14.63 -0.84
N PHE A 71 -13.76 14.93 0.45
CA PHE A 71 -13.75 16.31 0.94
C PHE A 71 -12.39 17.01 0.79
N GLU A 72 -11.29 16.27 0.87
CA GLU A 72 -9.94 16.85 0.77
C GLU A 72 -9.40 16.90 -0.66
N ALA A 73 -9.79 15.95 -1.51
CA ALA A 73 -9.11 15.73 -2.79
C ALA A 73 -10.02 15.45 -3.98
N ALA A 74 -11.33 15.73 -3.92
CA ALA A 74 -12.24 15.49 -5.06
C ALA A 74 -11.86 16.23 -6.35
N ASN A 75 -11.11 17.32 -6.25
CA ASN A 75 -10.61 18.12 -7.37
C ASN A 75 -9.20 17.70 -7.84
N GLN A 76 -8.57 16.75 -7.17
CA GLN A 76 -7.26 16.21 -7.54
C GLN A 76 -7.40 15.02 -8.49
N ASP A 77 -6.33 14.70 -9.19
CA ASP A 77 -6.23 13.45 -9.93
C ASP A 77 -6.16 12.22 -8.99
N VAL A 78 -6.19 11.01 -9.55
CA VAL A 78 -6.15 9.76 -8.80
C VAL A 78 -4.89 9.64 -7.93
N GLU A 79 -3.75 10.20 -8.37
CA GLU A 79 -2.50 10.18 -7.59
C GLU A 79 -2.63 11.09 -6.36
N GLY A 80 -3.22 12.28 -6.51
CA GLY A 80 -3.49 13.21 -5.41
C GLY A 80 -4.49 12.65 -4.40
N GLN A 81 -5.56 12.05 -4.87
CA GLN A 81 -6.54 11.36 -4.02
C GLN A 81 -5.91 10.20 -3.23
N ALA A 82 -5.12 9.35 -3.90
CA ALA A 82 -4.40 8.26 -3.24
C ALA A 82 -3.36 8.78 -2.22
N ALA A 83 -2.73 9.93 -2.48
CA ALA A 83 -1.79 10.54 -1.57
C ALA A 83 -2.46 10.95 -0.23
N VAL A 84 -3.66 11.55 -0.28
CA VAL A 84 -4.46 11.86 0.93
C VAL A 84 -4.84 10.59 1.68
N ALA A 85 -5.26 9.53 0.96
CA ALA A 85 -5.57 8.24 1.57
C ALA A 85 -4.35 7.64 2.28
N TRP A 86 -3.17 7.67 1.66
CA TRP A 86 -1.93 7.17 2.26
C TRP A 86 -1.54 7.96 3.52
N VAL A 87 -1.66 9.30 3.52
CA VAL A 87 -1.41 10.09 4.74
C VAL A 87 -2.34 9.65 5.87
N THR A 88 -3.62 9.40 5.58
CA THR A 88 -4.59 8.95 6.59
C THR A 88 -4.19 7.60 7.17
N LEU A 89 -3.78 6.63 6.34
CA LEU A 89 -3.32 5.31 6.77
C LEU A 89 -1.97 5.37 7.51
N ASN A 90 -1.04 6.22 7.09
CA ASN A 90 0.23 6.43 7.77
C ASN A 90 0.01 7.02 9.17
N ARG A 91 -0.92 7.97 9.31
CA ARG A 91 -1.32 8.49 10.62
C ARG A 91 -1.91 7.42 11.51
N MET A 92 -2.79 6.57 10.99
CA MET A 92 -3.37 5.44 11.74
C MET A 92 -2.29 4.46 12.26
N GLU A 93 -1.20 4.27 11.51
CA GLU A 93 -0.07 3.42 11.93
C GLU A 93 0.95 4.17 12.83
N HIS A 94 0.83 5.48 12.99
CA HIS A 94 1.78 6.30 13.73
C HIS A 94 1.35 6.49 15.19
N GLU A 95 2.28 6.32 16.13
CA GLU A 95 2.03 6.30 17.58
C GLU A 95 1.36 7.55 18.17
N THR A 96 1.48 8.71 17.49
CA THR A 96 0.92 9.98 17.98
C THR A 96 -0.51 10.25 17.49
N TYR A 97 -1.06 9.37 16.64
CA TYR A 97 -2.41 9.49 16.09
C TYR A 97 -3.32 8.36 16.60
N PRO A 98 -4.66 8.50 16.44
CA PRO A 98 -5.57 7.39 16.69
C PRO A 98 -5.27 6.17 15.81
N ASP A 99 -5.54 4.99 16.32
CA ASP A 99 -5.25 3.67 15.69
C ASP A 99 -6.35 3.17 14.74
N THR A 100 -7.35 4.01 14.44
CA THR A 100 -8.42 3.73 13.47
C THR A 100 -8.51 4.85 12.43
N VAL A 101 -8.98 4.52 11.23
CA VAL A 101 -9.16 5.50 10.15
C VAL A 101 -10.13 6.59 10.59
N CYS A 102 -11.30 6.21 11.13
CA CYS A 102 -12.28 7.18 11.63
C CYS A 102 -11.73 8.04 12.76
N GLY A 103 -10.93 7.46 13.65
CA GLY A 103 -10.24 8.20 14.71
C GLY A 103 -9.32 9.28 14.16
N VAL A 104 -8.54 8.96 13.12
CA VAL A 104 -7.67 9.93 12.43
C VAL A 104 -8.48 11.00 11.71
N VAL A 105 -9.49 10.60 10.94
CA VAL A 105 -10.31 11.50 10.12
C VAL A 105 -11.10 12.47 10.99
N LYS A 106 -11.71 11.96 12.05
CA LYS A 106 -12.54 12.76 12.99
C LYS A 106 -11.75 13.34 14.16
N GLN A 107 -10.42 13.30 14.15
CA GLN A 107 -9.58 13.85 15.22
C GLN A 107 -9.76 15.36 15.32
N ALA A 108 -10.15 15.83 16.51
CA ALA A 108 -10.47 17.24 16.78
C ALA A 108 -10.11 17.63 18.21
N LYS A 109 -9.85 18.93 18.43
CA LYS A 109 -9.95 19.49 19.78
C LYS A 109 -11.41 19.61 20.14
N LEU A 110 -11.77 19.14 21.34
CA LEU A 110 -13.15 19.21 21.83
C LEU A 110 -13.38 20.51 22.59
N ASP A 111 -14.61 20.98 22.57
CA ASP A 111 -15.10 22.07 23.45
C ASP A 111 -15.54 21.52 24.83
N THR A 112 -16.10 22.37 25.65
CA THR A 112 -16.58 22.05 27.02
C THR A 112 -17.72 21.02 27.00
N ASP A 113 -18.45 20.91 25.89
CA ASP A 113 -19.59 20.02 25.73
C ASP A 113 -19.20 18.70 25.09
N GLY A 114 -17.89 18.50 24.83
CA GLY A 114 -17.35 17.29 24.16
C GLY A 114 -17.57 17.27 22.65
N LYS A 115 -17.91 18.39 22.04
CA LYS A 115 -18.10 18.50 20.58
C LYS A 115 -16.82 18.99 19.88
N PRO A 116 -16.60 18.63 18.62
CA PRO A 116 -15.49 19.16 17.84
C PRO A 116 -15.52 20.68 17.79
N LYS A 117 -14.43 21.30 18.25
CA LYS A 117 -14.29 22.75 18.23
C LYS A 117 -14.07 23.22 16.79
N LYS A 118 -14.90 24.20 16.37
CA LYS A 118 -14.87 24.74 15.00
C LYS A 118 -13.45 25.14 14.56
N TYR A 119 -13.01 24.70 13.39
CA TYR A 119 -11.69 24.93 12.79
C TYR A 119 -10.50 24.38 13.63
N LYS A 120 -10.73 23.38 14.48
CA LYS A 120 -9.69 22.71 15.29
C LYS A 120 -9.65 21.20 15.07
N CYS A 121 -9.99 20.76 13.86
CA CYS A 121 -9.94 19.38 13.42
C CYS A 121 -8.70 19.10 12.62
N GLN A 122 -8.32 17.83 12.55
CA GLN A 122 -7.18 17.36 11.76
C GLN A 122 -7.43 17.57 10.27
N PHE A 123 -8.66 17.29 9.81
CA PHE A 123 -9.17 17.61 8.50
C PHE A 123 -10.23 18.72 8.64
N SER A 124 -10.05 19.81 7.89
CA SER A 124 -10.80 21.04 8.12
C SER A 124 -12.30 20.91 7.85
N TRP A 125 -12.66 20.07 6.87
CA TRP A 125 -14.05 19.85 6.47
C TRP A 125 -14.91 19.30 7.61
N TYR A 126 -14.37 18.42 8.45
CA TYR A 126 -15.09 17.75 9.54
C TYR A 126 -15.64 18.73 10.60
N CYS A 127 -15.08 19.93 10.75
CA CYS A 127 -15.57 20.90 11.71
C CYS A 127 -15.53 22.36 11.23
N ASP A 128 -15.69 22.59 9.94
CA ASP A 128 -15.82 23.94 9.36
C ASP A 128 -17.22 24.54 9.56
N GLY A 129 -18.16 23.71 10.00
CA GLY A 129 -19.54 24.09 10.30
C GLY A 129 -20.48 24.06 9.09
N LYS A 130 -20.04 23.42 7.99
CA LYS A 130 -20.89 23.07 6.86
C LYS A 130 -21.45 21.65 7.04
N PRO A 131 -22.55 21.29 6.36
CA PRO A 131 -22.99 19.90 6.31
C PRO A 131 -21.98 19.04 5.58
N ASP A 132 -21.62 17.87 6.17
CA ASP A 132 -20.74 16.88 5.57
C ASP A 132 -21.57 15.93 4.69
N GLU A 133 -22.28 16.50 3.71
CA GLU A 133 -23.19 15.78 2.82
C GLU A 133 -22.61 15.68 1.41
N ILE A 134 -22.83 14.53 0.78
CA ILE A 134 -22.43 14.33 -0.60
C ILE A 134 -23.41 15.06 -1.50
N GLY A 135 -22.90 15.94 -2.35
CA GLY A 135 -23.73 16.74 -3.24
C GLY A 135 -24.56 15.89 -4.21
N GLU A 136 -25.76 16.35 -4.56
CA GLU A 136 -26.68 15.64 -5.46
C GLU A 136 -26.32 15.76 -6.95
N SER A 137 -25.41 16.64 -7.31
CA SER A 137 -25.00 16.83 -8.70
C SER A 137 -24.30 15.59 -9.26
N LYS A 138 -24.44 15.33 -10.57
CA LYS A 138 -23.74 14.23 -11.24
C LYS A 138 -22.21 14.30 -11.07
N VAL A 139 -21.66 15.49 -10.94
CA VAL A 139 -20.21 15.68 -10.69
C VAL A 139 -19.86 15.23 -9.28
N ALA A 140 -20.64 15.63 -8.27
CA ALA A 140 -20.41 15.22 -6.88
C ALA A 140 -20.56 13.70 -6.71
N GLN A 141 -21.59 13.11 -7.32
CA GLN A 141 -21.81 11.65 -7.27
C GLN A 141 -20.65 10.88 -7.93
N ARG A 142 -20.14 11.37 -9.06
CA ARG A 142 -18.97 10.76 -9.71
C ARG A 142 -17.72 10.88 -8.83
N ALA A 143 -17.46 12.06 -8.25
CA ALA A 143 -16.34 12.26 -7.34
C ALA A 143 -16.42 11.35 -6.10
N TRP A 144 -17.63 11.07 -5.62
CA TRP A 144 -17.86 10.11 -4.54
C TRP A 144 -17.54 8.67 -4.96
N GLU A 145 -17.92 8.27 -6.18
CA GLU A 145 -17.58 6.95 -6.75
C GLU A 145 -16.07 6.82 -6.98
N ASP A 146 -15.41 7.86 -7.49
CA ASP A 146 -13.96 7.89 -7.67
C ASP A 146 -13.24 7.75 -6.33
N ALA A 147 -13.67 8.48 -5.29
CA ALA A 147 -13.15 8.36 -3.94
C ALA A 147 -13.31 6.93 -3.37
N ASN A 148 -14.42 6.25 -3.66
CA ASN A 148 -14.66 4.85 -3.29
C ASN A 148 -13.61 3.92 -3.93
N ILE A 149 -13.37 4.06 -5.24
CA ILE A 149 -12.39 3.25 -5.98
C ILE A 149 -10.98 3.47 -5.44
N VAL A 150 -10.63 4.74 -5.15
CA VAL A 150 -9.31 5.10 -4.60
C VAL A 150 -9.15 4.54 -3.19
N ALA A 151 -10.17 4.65 -2.32
CA ALA A 151 -10.14 4.09 -0.98
C ALA A 151 -9.90 2.58 -1.01
N GLN A 152 -10.66 1.83 -1.84
CA GLN A 152 -10.49 0.38 -1.99
C GLN A 152 -9.09 0.01 -2.46
N SER A 153 -8.62 0.65 -3.54
CA SER A 153 -7.31 0.34 -4.13
C SER A 153 -6.15 0.65 -3.17
N THR A 154 -6.25 1.76 -2.44
CA THR A 154 -5.23 2.16 -1.46
C THR A 154 -5.20 1.22 -0.26
N LEU A 155 -6.36 0.82 0.28
CA LEU A 155 -6.44 -0.17 1.36
C LEU A 155 -5.86 -1.53 0.96
N VAL A 156 -6.14 -2.00 -0.25
CA VAL A 156 -5.54 -3.24 -0.77
C VAL A 156 -4.02 -3.11 -0.88
N ALA A 157 -3.51 -1.99 -1.40
CA ALA A 157 -2.08 -1.72 -1.50
C ALA A 157 -1.42 -1.67 -0.11
N TRP A 158 -2.05 -0.97 0.84
CA TRP A 158 -1.62 -0.88 2.24
C TRP A 158 -1.59 -2.27 2.91
N ALA A 159 -2.64 -3.07 2.78
CA ALA A 159 -2.72 -4.39 3.37
C ALA A 159 -1.64 -5.34 2.82
N LYS A 160 -1.33 -5.24 1.53
CA LYS A 160 -0.26 -6.00 0.87
C LYS A 160 1.15 -5.43 1.14
N LYS A 161 1.26 -4.36 1.92
CA LYS A 161 2.53 -3.65 2.16
C LYS A 161 3.22 -3.23 0.86
N HIS A 162 2.42 -2.85 -0.14
CA HIS A 162 2.97 -2.22 -1.34
C HIS A 162 3.61 -0.88 -0.98
N ARG A 163 4.47 -0.39 -1.88
CA ARG A 163 5.15 0.89 -1.66
C ARG A 163 4.12 2.00 -1.50
N ASP A 164 4.17 2.68 -0.35
CA ASP A 164 3.44 3.91 -0.08
C ASP A 164 3.83 4.99 -1.08
N SER A 165 2.84 5.60 -1.72
CA SER A 165 3.05 6.59 -2.77
C SER A 165 3.60 7.92 -2.25
N VAL A 166 3.48 8.19 -0.94
CA VAL A 166 3.95 9.43 -0.29
C VAL A 166 5.12 9.22 0.67
N GLY A 167 5.69 7.98 0.73
CA GLY A 167 6.93 7.68 1.44
C GLY A 167 6.87 7.82 2.96
N GLY A 168 5.76 7.45 3.59
CA GLY A 168 5.53 7.52 5.04
C GLY A 168 5.08 8.91 5.51
N ALA A 169 4.63 9.78 4.61
CA ALA A 169 4.19 11.12 4.99
C ALA A 169 2.97 11.10 5.91
N ILE A 170 3.03 11.93 6.95
CA ILE A 170 1.94 12.16 7.92
C ILE A 170 1.44 13.60 7.92
N MET A 171 2.13 14.50 7.21
CA MET A 171 1.76 15.91 7.04
C MET A 171 1.76 16.29 5.57
N TYR A 172 0.91 17.22 5.18
CA TYR A 172 0.93 17.85 3.86
C TYR A 172 0.33 19.25 3.89
N HIS A 173 0.67 20.04 2.89
CA HIS A 173 0.06 21.34 2.62
C HIS A 173 0.12 21.66 1.13
N ALA A 174 -0.71 22.60 0.68
CA ALA A 174 -0.66 23.11 -0.67
C ALA A 174 0.66 23.89 -0.90
N ASP A 175 1.27 23.78 -2.07
CA ASP A 175 2.62 24.30 -2.36
C ASP A 175 2.72 25.83 -2.30
N TYR A 176 1.59 26.53 -2.37
CA TYR A 176 1.49 27.99 -2.18
C TYR A 176 1.32 28.42 -0.71
N VAL A 177 1.29 27.49 0.24
CA VAL A 177 1.18 27.74 1.69
C VAL A 177 2.52 27.43 2.33
N ASN A 178 2.93 28.21 3.33
CA ASN A 178 4.12 27.95 4.15
C ASN A 178 3.74 27.83 5.62
N PRO A 179 3.36 26.63 6.11
CA PRO A 179 2.94 26.46 7.49
C PRO A 179 4.14 26.51 8.45
N TYR A 180 3.91 26.99 9.68
CA TYR A 180 4.94 27.15 10.70
C TYR A 180 5.67 25.84 11.10
N TRP A 181 5.08 24.70 10.82
CA TRP A 181 5.64 23.41 11.18
C TRP A 181 6.58 22.80 10.11
N VAL A 182 6.66 23.38 8.92
CA VAL A 182 7.33 22.77 7.75
C VAL A 182 8.79 22.43 8.03
N ASP A 183 9.50 23.29 8.79
CA ASP A 183 10.93 23.09 9.10
C ASP A 183 11.18 21.95 10.12
N ALA A 184 10.12 21.46 10.78
CA ALA A 184 10.20 20.35 11.73
C ALA A 184 10.04 18.98 11.08
N TYR A 185 9.72 18.92 9.77
CA TYR A 185 9.40 17.70 9.05
C TYR A 185 10.25 17.56 7.78
N HIS A 186 10.43 16.31 7.33
CA HIS A 186 11.21 16.01 6.13
C HIS A 186 10.28 15.88 4.91
N LEU A 187 10.54 16.67 3.87
CA LEU A 187 9.83 16.56 2.59
C LEU A 187 10.08 15.16 1.98
N THR A 188 9.02 14.44 1.67
CA THR A 188 9.08 13.12 1.04
C THR A 188 8.74 13.16 -0.43
N LYS A 189 7.71 13.92 -0.80
CA LYS A 189 7.20 13.97 -2.19
C LYS A 189 6.39 15.24 -2.45
N LYS A 190 6.33 15.63 -3.72
CA LYS A 190 5.31 16.53 -4.26
C LYS A 190 4.38 15.72 -5.16
N VAL A 191 3.05 15.87 -4.97
CA VAL A 191 2.00 15.28 -5.81
C VAL A 191 0.98 16.38 -6.10
N GLY A 192 0.74 16.65 -7.38
CA GLY A 192 -0.09 17.78 -7.79
C GLY A 192 0.37 19.09 -7.13
N ASP A 193 -0.55 19.78 -6.49
CA ASP A 193 -0.29 21.04 -5.78
C ASP A 193 0.05 20.84 -4.30
N HIS A 194 0.35 19.62 -3.85
CA HIS A 194 0.63 19.29 -2.46
C HIS A 194 2.06 18.83 -2.23
N LEU A 195 2.64 19.27 -1.12
CA LEU A 195 3.92 18.83 -0.57
C LEU A 195 3.68 17.94 0.64
N PHE A 196 4.30 16.77 0.67
CA PHE A 196 4.10 15.71 1.66
C PHE A 196 5.34 15.55 2.53
N TYR A 197 5.15 15.38 3.85
CA TYR A 197 6.23 15.39 4.84
C TYR A 197 6.06 14.27 5.86
N LYS A 198 7.19 13.77 6.36
CA LYS A 198 7.27 12.87 7.52
C LYS A 198 8.17 13.45 8.60
N ASP A 199 8.07 12.97 9.81
CA ASP A 199 8.97 13.22 10.94
C ASP A 199 10.32 12.52 10.83
#